data_8146fa4f9346e56e4509af855bd0e9b9
#
_entry.id   8146fa4f9346e56e4509af855bd0e9b9
#
_cell.length_a   1.000
_cell.length_b   1.000
_cell.length_c   1.000
_cell.angle_alpha   90.00
_cell.angle_beta   90.00
_cell.angle_gamma   90.00
#
_symmetry.space_group_name_H-M   'P 1'
#
loop_
_entity.id
_entity.type
_entity.pdbx_description
1 polymer ?
#
loop_
_entity_poly.entity_id
_entity_poly.type
_entity_poly.pdbx_seq_one_letter_code
_entity_poly.pdbx_strand_id
1 'polypeptide(L)'
;MHQFLSPISNRRNDSYGGSLEGRMRYPIEVYEAVRAVVPDDIPIGYRISATDWVEGGWDINQSIAFAQALKALGCDFIDVSSGGNSPHQQIPVGPGYQTGFAADIKRETGLPTMAVGKITDPLQAEHIIRSGQADMVALARGMLYDPRWTWHAAEALRGQASFPPQYQRCHPALAGEPVPGNPPSPEQVAKAAGAS
;
A
#
# COMPACT_ATOMS: atom_id res chain seq x y z
N MET A 1 -14.88 -10.29 0.86
CA MET A 1 -14.66 -10.64 -0.57
C MET A 1 -13.82 -11.90 -0.71
N HIS A 2 -12.65 -11.99 -0.08
CA HIS A 2 -11.72 -13.10 -0.26
C HIS A 2 -12.33 -14.50 -0.04
N GLN A 3 -13.25 -14.65 0.91
CA GLN A 3 -13.97 -15.90 1.15
C GLN A 3 -14.79 -16.41 -0.06
N PHE A 4 -15.18 -15.53 -0.99
CA PHE A 4 -15.79 -15.93 -2.25
C PHE A 4 -14.75 -16.36 -3.28
N LEU A 5 -13.59 -15.73 -3.30
CA LEU A 5 -12.50 -16.03 -4.24
C LEU A 5 -11.86 -17.39 -3.96
N SER A 6 -11.58 -17.67 -2.69
CA SER A 6 -10.81 -18.84 -2.28
C SER A 6 -11.61 -20.15 -2.37
N PRO A 7 -11.08 -21.19 -3.04
CA PRO A 7 -11.74 -22.49 -3.17
C PRO A 7 -11.83 -23.26 -1.85
N ILE A 8 -11.01 -22.92 -0.83
CA ILE A 8 -11.10 -23.62 0.47
C ILE A 8 -12.23 -23.09 1.35
N SER A 9 -12.66 -21.83 1.15
CA SER A 9 -13.79 -21.22 1.86
C SER A 9 -15.07 -21.20 1.02
N ASN A 10 -14.98 -20.95 -0.29
CA ASN A 10 -16.13 -20.95 -1.19
C ASN A 10 -16.38 -22.37 -1.75
N ARG A 11 -17.29 -23.08 -1.10
CA ARG A 11 -17.73 -24.41 -1.51
C ARG A 11 -19.12 -24.41 -2.15
N ARG A 12 -19.54 -23.28 -2.70
CA ARG A 12 -20.82 -23.11 -3.40
C ARG A 12 -20.80 -23.89 -4.70
N ASN A 13 -21.97 -24.38 -5.08
CA ASN A 13 -22.20 -25.10 -6.33
C ASN A 13 -23.16 -24.36 -7.28
N ASP A 14 -23.48 -23.12 -6.96
CA ASP A 14 -24.24 -22.20 -7.79
C ASP A 14 -23.31 -21.30 -8.65
N SER A 15 -23.89 -20.28 -9.29
CA SER A 15 -23.16 -19.34 -10.16
C SER A 15 -22.09 -18.51 -9.46
N TYR A 16 -21.99 -18.54 -8.12
CA TYR A 16 -21.01 -17.81 -7.30
C TYR A 16 -19.91 -18.71 -6.73
N GLY A 17 -19.80 -19.95 -7.19
CA GLY A 17 -18.81 -20.92 -6.71
C GLY A 17 -18.26 -21.81 -7.81
N GLY A 18 -17.57 -22.89 -7.43
CA GLY A 18 -16.99 -23.87 -8.35
C GLY A 18 -15.83 -23.31 -9.16
N SER A 19 -16.05 -22.91 -10.40
CA SER A 19 -14.99 -22.39 -11.30
C SER A 19 -14.37 -21.08 -10.80
N LEU A 20 -13.22 -20.70 -11.36
CA LEU A 20 -12.56 -19.43 -11.06
C LEU A 20 -13.51 -18.25 -11.35
N GLU A 21 -14.17 -18.26 -12.50
CA GLU A 21 -15.14 -17.25 -12.92
C GLU A 21 -16.32 -17.15 -11.95
N GLY A 22 -16.84 -18.29 -11.51
CA GLY A 22 -17.91 -18.32 -10.51
C GLY A 22 -17.50 -17.70 -9.18
N ARG A 23 -16.30 -18.03 -8.71
CA ARG A 23 -15.76 -17.46 -7.46
C ARG A 23 -15.44 -15.97 -7.56
N MET A 24 -15.02 -15.47 -8.74
CA MET A 24 -14.75 -14.05 -9.00
C MET A 24 -16.04 -13.24 -9.19
N ARG A 25 -17.16 -13.84 -9.55
CA ARG A 25 -18.41 -13.13 -9.90
C ARG A 25 -18.85 -12.13 -8.84
N TYR A 26 -19.04 -12.57 -7.61
CA TYR A 26 -19.51 -11.67 -6.54
C TYR A 26 -18.53 -10.51 -6.24
N PRO A 27 -17.21 -10.73 -6.10
CA PRO A 27 -16.26 -9.64 -5.97
C PRO A 27 -16.26 -8.65 -7.14
N ILE A 28 -16.49 -9.12 -8.37
CA ILE A 28 -16.59 -8.28 -9.57
C ILE A 28 -17.87 -7.43 -9.51
N GLU A 29 -19.03 -8.05 -9.25
CA GLU A 29 -20.32 -7.33 -9.12
C GLU A 29 -20.25 -6.24 -8.04
N VAL A 30 -19.55 -6.49 -6.93
CA VAL A 30 -19.32 -5.46 -5.89
C VAL A 30 -18.45 -4.32 -6.43
N TYR A 31 -17.39 -4.62 -7.18
CA TYR A 31 -16.56 -3.59 -7.78
C TYR A 31 -17.37 -2.72 -8.75
N GLU A 32 -18.14 -3.33 -9.66
CA GLU A 32 -18.99 -2.64 -10.63
C GLU A 32 -20.02 -1.74 -9.92
N ALA A 33 -20.65 -2.25 -8.86
CA ALA A 33 -21.61 -1.47 -8.08
C ALA A 33 -20.98 -0.25 -7.39
N VAL A 34 -19.72 -0.38 -6.91
CA VAL A 34 -18.96 0.74 -6.33
C VAL A 34 -18.57 1.73 -7.43
N ARG A 35 -18.03 1.24 -8.56
CA ARG A 35 -17.64 2.11 -9.68
C ARG A 35 -18.81 2.91 -10.24
N ALA A 36 -20.00 2.33 -10.27
CA ALA A 36 -21.20 2.98 -10.79
C ALA A 36 -21.66 4.21 -9.97
N VAL A 37 -21.24 4.34 -8.71
CA VAL A 37 -21.67 5.44 -7.81
C VAL A 37 -20.53 6.38 -7.44
N VAL A 38 -19.30 6.00 -7.67
CA VAL A 38 -18.14 6.86 -7.40
C VAL A 38 -17.81 7.66 -8.66
N PRO A 39 -17.58 9.00 -8.57
CA PRO A 39 -17.21 9.83 -9.71
C PRO A 39 -15.93 9.33 -10.40
N ASP A 40 -15.83 9.55 -11.73
CA ASP A 40 -14.73 9.02 -12.55
C ASP A 40 -13.36 9.63 -12.21
N ASP A 41 -13.33 10.81 -11.60
CA ASP A 41 -12.12 11.49 -11.14
C ASP A 41 -11.62 10.98 -9.79
N ILE A 42 -12.37 10.09 -9.12
CA ILE A 42 -11.96 9.45 -7.87
C ILE A 42 -11.41 8.03 -8.16
N PRO A 43 -10.13 7.77 -7.87
CA PRO A 43 -9.56 6.45 -8.12
C PRO A 43 -10.15 5.39 -7.19
N ILE A 44 -10.39 4.19 -7.74
CA ILE A 44 -10.85 3.02 -6.99
C ILE A 44 -9.83 1.91 -7.11
N GLY A 45 -9.21 1.55 -5.98
CA GLY A 45 -8.36 0.37 -5.88
C GLY A 45 -9.10 -0.82 -5.28
N TYR A 46 -8.52 -1.99 -5.46
CA TYR A 46 -9.02 -3.22 -4.85
C TYR A 46 -7.95 -3.85 -3.96
N ARG A 47 -8.28 -4.15 -2.69
CA ARG A 47 -7.37 -4.87 -1.81
C ARG A 47 -7.64 -6.36 -1.88
N ILE A 48 -6.59 -7.15 -2.13
CA ILE A 48 -6.65 -8.60 -2.25
C ILE A 48 -5.76 -9.30 -1.23
N SER A 49 -6.07 -10.58 -0.95
CA SER A 49 -5.12 -11.54 -0.40
C SER A 49 -4.60 -12.39 -1.55
N ALA A 50 -3.36 -12.17 -1.98
CA ALA A 50 -2.81 -12.77 -3.20
C ALA A 50 -2.65 -14.30 -3.13
N THR A 51 -2.57 -14.85 -1.92
CA THR A 51 -2.51 -16.30 -1.68
C THR A 51 -3.05 -16.66 -0.30
N ASP A 52 -3.60 -17.85 -0.16
CA ASP A 52 -4.01 -18.41 1.12
C ASP A 52 -2.86 -19.04 1.90
N TRP A 53 -1.69 -19.21 1.30
CA TRP A 53 -0.54 -19.93 1.88
C TRP A 53 -0.88 -21.38 2.29
N VAL A 54 -1.83 -22.01 1.57
CA VAL A 54 -2.30 -23.39 1.77
C VAL A 54 -2.46 -24.05 0.43
N GLU A 55 -2.03 -25.30 0.33
CA GLU A 55 -2.22 -26.12 -0.87
C GLU A 55 -3.71 -26.25 -1.21
N GLY A 56 -4.05 -26.14 -2.49
CA GLY A 56 -5.44 -26.15 -2.97
C GLY A 56 -6.25 -24.89 -2.62
N GLY A 57 -5.63 -23.87 -2.03
CA GLY A 57 -6.23 -22.58 -1.75
C GLY A 57 -6.16 -21.61 -2.94
N TRP A 58 -6.44 -20.34 -2.65
CA TRP A 58 -6.23 -19.24 -3.57
C TRP A 58 -4.73 -19.00 -3.76
N ASP A 59 -4.29 -18.75 -4.99
CA ASP A 59 -2.89 -18.56 -5.35
C ASP A 59 -2.65 -17.31 -6.21
N ILE A 60 -1.37 -17.05 -6.50
CA ILE A 60 -0.97 -15.86 -7.27
C ILE A 60 -1.50 -15.87 -8.71
N ASN A 61 -1.63 -17.03 -9.36
CA ASN A 61 -2.14 -17.11 -10.72
C ASN A 61 -3.62 -16.72 -10.79
N GLN A 62 -4.41 -17.16 -9.82
CA GLN A 62 -5.80 -16.78 -9.67
C GLN A 62 -5.93 -15.29 -9.33
N SER A 63 -5.01 -14.74 -8.51
CA SER A 63 -4.94 -13.32 -8.19
C SER A 63 -4.63 -12.45 -9.41
N ILE A 64 -3.72 -12.90 -10.29
CA ILE A 64 -3.40 -12.23 -11.55
C ILE A 64 -4.63 -12.23 -12.47
N ALA A 65 -5.30 -13.37 -12.63
CA ALA A 65 -6.52 -13.45 -13.44
C ALA A 65 -7.63 -12.51 -12.90
N PHE A 66 -7.79 -12.45 -11.58
CA PHE A 66 -8.74 -11.53 -10.96
C PHE A 66 -8.35 -10.06 -11.17
N ALA A 67 -7.07 -9.72 -11.02
CA ALA A 67 -6.58 -8.36 -11.26
C ALA A 67 -6.73 -7.94 -12.74
N GLN A 68 -6.56 -8.86 -13.69
CA GLN A 68 -6.84 -8.62 -15.11
C GLN A 68 -8.32 -8.32 -15.36
N ALA A 69 -9.23 -9.06 -14.72
CA ALA A 69 -10.66 -8.79 -14.80
C ALA A 69 -11.02 -7.42 -14.21
N LEU A 70 -10.46 -7.06 -13.06
CA LEU A 70 -10.65 -5.74 -12.45
C LEU A 70 -10.10 -4.61 -13.33
N LYS A 71 -8.93 -4.82 -13.97
CA LYS A 71 -8.36 -3.86 -14.93
C LYS A 71 -9.31 -3.58 -16.08
N ALA A 72 -9.91 -4.62 -16.65
CA ALA A 72 -10.88 -4.48 -17.75
C ALA A 72 -12.11 -3.67 -17.36
N LEU A 73 -12.42 -3.59 -16.05
CA LEU A 73 -13.52 -2.80 -15.48
C LEU A 73 -13.08 -1.39 -15.01
N GLY A 74 -11.83 -1.00 -15.25
CA GLY A 74 -11.32 0.32 -14.89
C GLY A 74 -10.83 0.45 -13.45
N CYS A 75 -10.34 -0.64 -12.85
CA CYS A 75 -9.66 -0.58 -11.55
C CYS A 75 -8.34 0.18 -11.69
N ASP A 76 -8.10 1.14 -10.79
CA ASP A 76 -6.96 2.04 -10.87
C ASP A 76 -5.69 1.45 -10.24
N PHE A 77 -5.81 0.65 -9.19
CA PHE A 77 -4.67 0.00 -8.53
C PHE A 77 -5.07 -1.21 -7.70
N ILE A 78 -4.11 -2.06 -7.37
CA ILE A 78 -4.31 -3.23 -6.49
C ILE A 78 -3.43 -3.09 -5.23
N ASP A 79 -4.05 -3.12 -4.06
CA ASP A 79 -3.36 -3.26 -2.76
C ASP A 79 -3.19 -4.75 -2.46
N VAL A 80 -1.93 -5.20 -2.41
CA VAL A 80 -1.59 -6.63 -2.43
C VAL A 80 -1.15 -7.10 -1.06
N SER A 81 -2.05 -7.76 -0.35
CA SER A 81 -1.81 -8.48 0.90
C SER A 81 -1.81 -10.00 0.67
N SER A 82 -1.79 -10.82 1.71
CA SER A 82 -1.92 -12.28 1.62
C SER A 82 -2.41 -12.91 2.93
N GLY A 83 -2.90 -14.14 2.84
CA GLY A 83 -3.31 -14.95 3.97
C GLY A 83 -4.58 -14.48 4.70
N GLY A 84 -4.77 -15.00 5.89
CA GLY A 84 -5.89 -14.65 6.77
C GLY A 84 -7.16 -15.48 6.56
N ASN A 85 -7.16 -16.44 5.63
CA ASN A 85 -8.34 -17.24 5.28
C ASN A 85 -8.35 -18.64 5.90
N SER A 86 -7.18 -19.17 6.24
CA SER A 86 -7.05 -20.52 6.80
C SER A 86 -6.23 -20.53 8.08
N PRO A 87 -6.63 -21.32 9.11
CA PRO A 87 -5.78 -21.56 10.27
C PRO A 87 -4.54 -22.40 9.96
N HIS A 88 -4.53 -23.10 8.81
CA HIS A 88 -3.42 -23.97 8.37
C HIS A 88 -2.39 -23.24 7.50
N GLN A 89 -2.55 -21.94 7.29
CA GLN A 89 -1.61 -21.14 6.50
C GLN A 89 -0.19 -21.18 7.07
N GLN A 90 0.80 -21.34 6.20
CA GLN A 90 2.21 -21.31 6.56
C GLN A 90 2.89 -20.12 5.89
N ILE A 91 2.90 -18.99 6.62
CA ILE A 91 3.41 -17.73 6.08
C ILE A 91 4.88 -17.57 6.48
N PRO A 92 5.82 -17.45 5.52
CA PRO A 92 7.23 -17.15 5.80
C PRO A 92 7.37 -15.65 6.14
N VAL A 93 6.95 -15.28 7.36
CA VAL A 93 6.89 -13.87 7.77
C VAL A 93 8.29 -13.26 7.88
N GLY A 94 8.57 -12.23 7.07
CA GLY A 94 9.81 -11.47 7.06
C GLY A 94 9.58 -10.06 6.52
N PRO A 95 10.60 -9.16 6.53
CA PRO A 95 10.49 -7.85 5.93
C PRO A 95 10.13 -7.95 4.43
N GLY A 96 9.01 -7.34 4.01
CA GLY A 96 8.58 -7.34 2.61
C GLY A 96 8.08 -8.69 2.07
N TYR A 97 7.70 -9.65 2.91
CA TYR A 97 7.36 -11.02 2.50
C TYR A 97 6.22 -11.13 1.46
N GLN A 98 5.44 -10.09 1.27
CA GLN A 98 4.35 -10.03 0.28
C GLN A 98 4.70 -9.21 -0.96
N THR A 99 5.85 -8.54 -0.98
CA THR A 99 6.22 -7.62 -2.07
C THR A 99 6.32 -8.31 -3.43
N GLY A 100 6.78 -9.56 -3.43
CA GLY A 100 6.85 -10.37 -4.66
C GLY A 100 5.50 -10.52 -5.36
N PHE A 101 4.42 -10.67 -4.63
CA PHE A 101 3.06 -10.76 -5.22
C PHE A 101 2.63 -9.45 -5.87
N ALA A 102 2.97 -8.29 -5.27
CA ALA A 102 2.72 -6.99 -5.88
C ALA A 102 3.50 -6.83 -7.20
N ALA A 103 4.76 -7.26 -7.21
CA ALA A 103 5.61 -7.24 -8.40
C ALA A 103 5.06 -8.15 -9.52
N ASP A 104 4.61 -9.36 -9.18
CA ASP A 104 4.03 -10.30 -10.15
C ASP A 104 2.74 -9.74 -10.76
N ILE A 105 1.82 -9.24 -9.94
CA ILE A 105 0.57 -8.64 -10.43
C ILE A 105 0.85 -7.43 -11.30
N LYS A 106 1.76 -6.54 -10.88
CA LYS A 106 2.16 -5.37 -11.68
C LYS A 106 2.73 -5.78 -13.04
N ARG A 107 3.64 -6.74 -13.06
CA ARG A 107 4.27 -7.23 -14.30
C ARG A 107 3.25 -7.83 -15.26
N GLU A 108 2.34 -8.66 -14.76
CA GLU A 108 1.39 -9.40 -15.59
C GLU A 108 0.18 -8.55 -16.03
N THR A 109 -0.17 -7.54 -15.27
CA THR A 109 -1.36 -6.72 -15.56
C THR A 109 -1.04 -5.31 -16.03
N GLY A 110 0.11 -4.77 -15.65
CA GLY A 110 0.45 -3.36 -15.83
C GLY A 110 -0.37 -2.40 -14.95
N LEU A 111 -1.16 -2.90 -14.01
CA LEU A 111 -1.83 -2.07 -13.01
C LEU A 111 -0.83 -1.55 -11.97
N PRO A 112 -0.98 -0.30 -11.52
CA PRO A 112 -0.29 0.16 -10.33
C PRO A 112 -0.57 -0.75 -9.13
N THR A 113 0.47 -1.07 -8.36
CA THR A 113 0.33 -1.92 -7.18
C THR A 113 0.84 -1.24 -5.92
N MET A 114 0.23 -1.61 -4.80
CA MET A 114 0.64 -1.22 -3.46
C MET A 114 1.13 -2.45 -2.70
N ALA A 115 2.41 -2.42 -2.28
CA ALA A 115 3.00 -3.49 -1.50
C ALA A 115 2.83 -3.25 0.00
N VAL A 116 2.51 -4.31 0.74
CA VAL A 116 2.41 -4.31 2.20
C VAL A 116 3.10 -5.54 2.78
N GLY A 117 3.56 -5.49 4.01
CA GLY A 117 4.06 -6.66 4.74
C GLY A 117 5.40 -6.44 5.43
N LYS A 118 5.33 -6.01 6.70
CA LYS A 118 6.52 -5.70 7.53
C LYS A 118 7.53 -4.76 6.83
N ILE A 119 7.04 -3.82 6.06
CA ILE A 119 7.82 -2.70 5.54
C ILE A 119 7.84 -1.66 6.65
N THR A 120 8.99 -1.43 7.27
CA THR A 120 9.18 -0.47 8.36
C THR A 120 10.40 0.41 8.16
N ASP A 121 11.37 -0.05 7.40
CA ASP A 121 12.60 0.64 7.07
C ASP A 121 12.39 1.56 5.84
N PRO A 122 12.75 2.86 5.91
CA PRO A 122 12.65 3.78 4.78
C PRO A 122 13.44 3.34 3.55
N LEU A 123 14.65 2.76 3.73
CA LEU A 123 15.47 2.29 2.61
C LEU A 123 14.83 1.07 1.93
N GLN A 124 14.18 0.19 2.70
CA GLN A 124 13.41 -0.92 2.14
C GLN A 124 12.22 -0.40 1.31
N ALA A 125 11.45 0.56 1.84
CA ALA A 125 10.32 1.16 1.13
C ALA A 125 10.78 1.81 -0.18
N GLU A 126 11.85 2.61 -0.13
CA GLU A 126 12.44 3.25 -1.30
C GLU A 126 12.93 2.23 -2.33
N HIS A 127 13.59 1.15 -1.88
CA HIS A 127 14.04 0.08 -2.77
C HIS A 127 12.88 -0.58 -3.53
N ILE A 128 11.78 -0.88 -2.86
CA ILE A 128 10.58 -1.48 -3.48
C ILE A 128 10.07 -0.60 -4.63
N ILE A 129 9.98 0.71 -4.40
CA ILE A 129 9.50 1.66 -5.41
C ILE A 129 10.51 1.81 -6.54
N ARG A 130 11.78 2.10 -6.23
CA ARG A 130 12.81 2.36 -7.25
C ARG A 130 13.16 1.16 -8.10
N SER A 131 13.08 -0.05 -7.54
CA SER A 131 13.27 -1.28 -8.33
C SER A 131 12.05 -1.66 -9.17
N GLY A 132 10.95 -0.91 -9.06
CA GLY A 132 9.72 -1.15 -9.82
C GLY A 132 8.90 -2.34 -9.34
N GLN A 133 9.17 -2.87 -8.14
CA GLN A 133 8.42 -3.99 -7.58
C GLN A 133 6.96 -3.59 -7.26
N ALA A 134 6.75 -2.35 -6.83
CA ALA A 134 5.43 -1.76 -6.62
C ALA A 134 5.49 -0.26 -6.89
N ASP A 135 4.33 0.40 -6.99
CA ASP A 135 4.21 1.85 -7.19
C ASP A 135 3.98 2.58 -5.86
N MET A 136 3.47 1.87 -4.88
CA MET A 136 3.15 2.37 -3.55
C MET A 136 3.54 1.36 -2.49
N VAL A 137 3.76 1.84 -1.26
CA VAL A 137 3.92 1.00 -0.07
C VAL A 137 2.87 1.34 0.96
N ALA A 138 2.35 0.32 1.65
CA ALA A 138 1.38 0.48 2.72
C ALA A 138 1.96 -0.02 4.05
N LEU A 139 1.78 0.79 5.09
CA LEU A 139 2.17 0.45 6.44
C LEU A 139 0.93 0.48 7.36
N ALA A 140 0.69 -0.58 8.13
CA ALA A 140 -0.34 -0.59 9.14
C ALA A 140 0.27 -0.37 10.54
N ARG A 141 0.84 -1.42 11.12
CA ARG A 141 1.43 -1.35 12.47
C ARG A 141 2.58 -0.36 12.59
N GLY A 142 3.37 -0.18 11.51
CA GLY A 142 4.42 0.83 11.47
C GLY A 142 3.88 2.25 11.65
N MET A 143 2.78 2.59 10.97
CA MET A 143 2.13 3.90 11.11
C MET A 143 1.37 4.06 12.45
N LEU A 144 0.89 2.97 13.05
CA LEU A 144 0.31 3.02 14.40
C LEU A 144 1.38 3.28 15.48
N TYR A 145 2.57 2.71 15.29
CA TYR A 145 3.72 2.91 16.20
C TYR A 145 4.37 4.29 16.01
N ASP A 146 4.55 4.70 14.75
CA ASP A 146 5.09 6.00 14.36
C ASP A 146 4.15 6.70 13.37
N PRO A 147 3.18 7.50 13.84
CA PRO A 147 2.24 8.21 12.96
C PRO A 147 2.90 9.22 12.01
N ARG A 148 4.17 9.57 12.25
CA ARG A 148 4.98 10.47 11.41
C ARG A 148 6.04 9.74 10.61
N TRP A 149 5.90 8.44 10.45
CA TRP A 149 6.85 7.60 9.72
C TRP A 149 7.23 8.19 8.36
N THR A 150 6.28 8.74 7.61
CA THR A 150 6.53 9.37 6.29
C THR A 150 7.49 10.57 6.38
N TRP A 151 7.42 11.35 7.45
CA TRP A 151 8.31 12.48 7.66
C TRP A 151 9.72 11.99 8.01
N HIS A 152 9.81 11.03 8.91
CA HIS A 152 11.09 10.41 9.29
C HIS A 152 11.73 9.66 8.11
N ALA A 153 10.92 9.01 7.28
CA ALA A 153 11.41 8.36 6.06
C ALA A 153 11.95 9.39 5.04
N ALA A 154 11.25 10.50 4.83
CA ALA A 154 11.73 11.57 3.95
C ALA A 154 13.06 12.15 4.45
N GLU A 155 13.22 12.39 5.76
CA GLU A 155 14.46 12.85 6.36
C GLU A 155 15.60 11.82 6.17
N ALA A 156 15.34 10.55 6.49
CA ALA A 156 16.33 9.48 6.34
C ALA A 156 16.81 9.29 4.90
N LEU A 157 15.91 9.51 3.94
CA LEU A 157 16.18 9.41 2.50
C LEU A 157 16.67 10.73 1.88
N ARG A 158 16.86 11.79 2.68
CA ARG A 158 17.22 13.14 2.22
C ARG A 158 16.23 13.69 1.18
N GLY A 159 14.97 13.28 1.30
CA GLY A 159 13.85 13.73 0.49
C GLY A 159 13.13 14.93 1.12
N GLN A 160 12.03 15.31 0.49
CA GLN A 160 11.15 16.37 1.00
C GLN A 160 9.80 15.76 1.41
N ALA A 161 9.24 16.25 2.51
CA ALA A 161 7.90 15.91 2.95
C ALA A 161 7.06 17.19 3.06
N SER A 162 5.78 17.05 2.74
CA SER A 162 4.81 18.13 2.98
C SER A 162 4.34 18.06 4.43
N PHE A 163 4.41 19.18 5.13
CA PHE A 163 3.96 19.31 6.51
C PHE A 163 2.72 20.21 6.56
N PRO A 164 1.68 19.84 7.30
CA PRO A 164 0.63 20.80 7.64
C PRO A 164 1.22 22.03 8.32
N PRO A 165 0.69 23.24 8.09
CA PRO A 165 1.25 24.48 8.63
C PRO A 165 1.48 24.47 10.15
N GLN A 166 0.65 23.72 10.88
CA GLN A 166 0.75 23.57 12.35
C GLN A 166 2.03 22.85 12.80
N TYR A 167 2.64 22.05 11.92
CA TYR A 167 3.82 21.23 12.21
C TYR A 167 5.12 21.74 11.58
N GLN A 168 5.08 22.81 10.79
CA GLN A 168 6.28 23.36 10.13
C GLN A 168 7.41 23.66 11.12
N ARG A 169 7.05 24.13 12.32
CA ARG A 169 8.00 24.45 13.40
C ARG A 169 8.66 23.24 14.05
N CYS A 170 8.13 22.03 13.82
CA CYS A 170 8.62 20.80 14.42
C CYS A 170 9.60 20.05 13.50
N HIS A 171 9.84 20.55 12.28
CA HIS A 171 10.73 19.88 11.35
C HIS A 171 12.19 20.07 11.76
N PRO A 172 13.01 18.99 11.86
CA PRO A 172 14.42 19.13 12.29
C PRO A 172 15.25 20.08 11.43
N ALA A 173 14.99 20.13 10.12
CA ALA A 173 15.66 21.06 9.21
C ALA A 173 15.32 22.53 9.49
N LEU A 174 14.24 22.82 10.23
CA LEU A 174 13.86 24.15 10.69
C LEU A 174 14.31 24.45 12.13
N ALA A 175 15.02 23.49 12.76
CA ALA A 175 15.61 23.73 14.07
C ALA A 175 16.62 24.87 13.97
N GLY A 176 16.28 26.02 14.56
CA GLY A 176 17.07 27.24 14.47
C GLY A 176 16.55 28.30 13.50
N GLU A 177 15.56 27.99 12.66
CA GLU A 177 14.89 28.99 11.85
C GLU A 177 14.00 29.89 12.73
N PRO A 178 13.95 31.23 12.43
CA PRO A 178 13.07 32.12 13.16
C PRO A 178 11.61 31.73 13.00
N VAL A 179 10.93 31.55 14.11
CA VAL A 179 9.48 31.30 14.10
C VAL A 179 8.79 32.59 13.65
N PRO A 180 7.94 32.58 12.58
CA PRO A 180 7.19 33.76 12.19
C PRO A 180 6.44 34.34 13.38
N GLY A 181 6.73 35.64 13.68
CA GLY A 181 6.17 36.35 14.82
C GLY A 181 6.96 36.22 16.14
N ASN A 182 8.01 35.39 16.20
CA ASN A 182 8.96 35.42 17.32
C ASN A 182 10.21 36.28 16.97
N PRO A 183 10.75 37.04 17.88
CA PRO A 183 12.02 37.70 17.64
C PRO A 183 13.14 36.67 17.45
N PRO A 184 14.14 36.96 16.61
CA PRO A 184 15.27 36.08 16.41
C PRO A 184 16.01 35.83 17.74
N SER A 185 16.53 34.64 17.94
CA SER A 185 17.31 34.31 19.12
C SER A 185 18.61 35.12 19.14
N PRO A 186 19.21 35.34 20.35
CA PRO A 186 20.50 36.03 20.43
C PRO A 186 21.60 35.44 19.54
N GLU A 187 21.62 34.10 19.36
CA GLU A 187 22.54 33.42 18.45
C GLU A 187 22.29 33.70 16.98
N GLN A 188 21.03 33.81 16.59
CA GLN A 188 20.64 34.15 15.21
C GLN A 188 21.00 35.63 14.87
N VAL A 189 20.82 36.50 15.85
CA VAL A 189 21.25 37.91 15.72
C VAL A 189 22.79 38.01 15.62
N ALA A 190 23.52 37.26 16.44
CA ALA A 190 24.99 37.25 16.41
C ALA A 190 25.53 36.66 15.09
N LYS A 191 24.90 35.63 14.55
CA LYS A 191 25.26 35.00 13.28
C LYS A 191 24.98 35.90 12.08
N ALA A 192 23.90 36.67 12.10
CA ALA A 192 23.59 37.67 11.07
C ALA A 192 24.52 38.86 11.11
N ALA A 193 25.00 39.27 12.30
CA ALA A 193 25.94 40.37 12.48
C ALA A 193 27.39 40.01 12.16
N GLY A 194 27.75 38.71 12.16
CA GLY A 194 29.10 38.20 11.85
C GLY A 194 29.32 37.76 10.40
N ALA A 195 28.35 37.96 9.53
CA ALA A 195 28.40 37.59 8.10
C ALA A 195 28.72 38.83 7.20
N SER A 196 29.47 39.81 7.71
CA SER A 196 29.95 40.98 6.98
C SER A 196 31.43 40.84 6.66
#